data_efa8f3582909ebddd7abca98dac3637a
#
_entry.id   efa8f3582909ebddd7abca98dac3637a
#
_cell.length_a   1.000
_cell.length_b   1.000
_cell.length_c   1.000
_cell.angle_alpha   90.00
_cell.angle_beta   90.00
_cell.angle_gamma   90.00
#
_symmetry.space_group_name_H-M   'P 1'
#
loop_
_entity.id
_entity.type
_entity.pdbx_description
1 polymer ?
#
loop_
_entity_poly.entity_id
_entity_poly.type
_entity_poly.pdbx_seq_one_letter_code
_entity_poly.pdbx_strand_id
1 'polypeptide(L)'
;MAKRGINIYKRKDGRWEGRYIQGRKISGDAKYGYVYGHSYSECREKLKSAEVQVKSPPKCKCTLTVKELFSLLLRDKAGEVKKSTLARYSFLINRHILPSLSDMPVSKLTADRLQSFLDEKMKNGSLRGGALSAKSVRDICVLIRSALRMASGTFASMQEPPHIKLPPCRQRKIQVFSDGEVQRIAAHA
;
A
#
# COMPACT_ATOMS: atom_id res chain seq x y z
N MET A 1 -20.38 -31.54 19.36
CA MET A 1 -19.49 -30.86 18.36
C MET A 1 -18.11 -31.46 18.49
N ALA A 2 -17.59 -32.09 17.44
CA ALA A 2 -16.24 -32.66 17.44
C ALA A 2 -15.21 -31.52 17.52
N LYS A 3 -14.35 -31.55 18.58
CA LYS A 3 -13.21 -30.63 18.69
C LYS A 3 -12.32 -30.82 17.46
N ARG A 4 -12.12 -29.76 16.68
CA ARG A 4 -11.12 -29.76 15.60
C ARG A 4 -9.75 -30.01 16.22
N GLY A 5 -9.24 -31.25 16.13
CA GLY A 5 -7.93 -31.63 16.62
C GLY A 5 -6.82 -31.00 15.78
N ILE A 6 -5.64 -30.85 16.38
CA ILE A 6 -4.42 -30.48 15.67
C ILE A 6 -4.12 -31.63 14.70
N ASN A 7 -3.94 -31.33 13.40
CA ASN A 7 -3.68 -32.34 12.35
C ASN A 7 -2.26 -32.93 12.45
N ILE A 8 -1.98 -33.61 13.57
CA ILE A 8 -0.72 -34.32 13.83
C ILE A 8 -1.04 -35.78 14.11
N TYR A 9 -0.37 -36.69 13.39
CA TYR A 9 -0.53 -38.13 13.57
C TYR A 9 0.82 -38.85 13.49
N LYS A 10 0.91 -40.02 14.14
CA LYS A 10 2.10 -40.86 14.15
C LYS A 10 2.05 -41.78 12.93
N ARG A 11 3.10 -41.76 12.11
CA ARG A 11 3.27 -42.63 10.94
C ARG A 11 3.71 -44.05 11.35
N LYS A 12 3.56 -44.97 10.45
CA LYS A 12 4.02 -46.36 10.65
C LYS A 12 5.55 -46.49 10.80
N ASP A 13 6.30 -45.49 10.27
CA ASP A 13 7.76 -45.39 10.37
C ASP A 13 8.23 -44.78 11.70
N GLY A 14 7.32 -44.57 12.65
CA GLY A 14 7.61 -44.04 13.98
C GLY A 14 7.69 -42.53 14.07
N ARG A 15 7.76 -41.81 12.96
CA ARG A 15 7.81 -40.33 12.91
C ARG A 15 6.43 -39.71 13.08
N TRP A 16 6.39 -38.46 13.58
CA TRP A 16 5.18 -37.67 13.65
C TRP A 16 5.08 -36.77 12.42
N GLU A 17 3.91 -36.70 11.84
CA GLU A 17 3.59 -35.88 10.67
C GLU A 17 2.50 -34.87 11.05
N GLY A 18 2.75 -33.60 10.77
CA GLY A 18 1.79 -32.50 10.92
C GLY A 18 1.40 -31.95 9.55
N ARG A 19 0.11 -31.73 9.32
CA ARG A 19 -0.41 -31.18 8.06
C ARG A 19 -0.99 -29.79 8.28
N TYR A 20 -0.62 -28.83 7.42
CA TYR A 20 -1.15 -27.46 7.43
C TYR A 20 -1.53 -27.01 6.02
N ILE A 21 -2.37 -25.97 5.95
CA ILE A 21 -2.77 -25.37 4.67
C ILE A 21 -1.70 -24.38 4.25
N GLN A 22 -0.98 -24.67 3.16
CA GLN A 22 0.05 -23.81 2.58
C GLN A 22 -0.55 -22.70 1.69
N GLY A 23 -1.74 -22.91 1.14
CA GLY A 23 -2.43 -21.97 0.25
C GLY A 23 -3.66 -22.60 -0.38
N ARG A 24 -4.22 -21.95 -1.40
CA ARG A 24 -5.30 -22.52 -2.23
C ARG A 24 -4.87 -22.55 -3.69
N LYS A 25 -5.31 -23.59 -4.42
CA LYS A 25 -5.14 -23.69 -5.88
C LYS A 25 -6.13 -22.73 -6.57
N ILE A 26 -5.91 -22.46 -7.85
CA ILE A 26 -6.84 -21.69 -8.70
C ILE A 26 -8.23 -22.35 -8.74
N SER A 27 -8.31 -23.69 -8.61
CA SER A 27 -9.54 -24.45 -8.48
C SER A 27 -10.32 -24.26 -7.16
N GLY A 28 -9.75 -23.50 -6.21
CA GLY A 28 -10.32 -23.30 -4.88
C GLY A 28 -9.90 -24.34 -3.84
N ASP A 29 -9.29 -25.46 -4.26
CA ASP A 29 -8.86 -26.54 -3.37
C ASP A 29 -7.70 -26.12 -2.47
N ALA A 30 -7.68 -26.65 -1.23
CA ALA A 30 -6.60 -26.39 -0.30
C ALA A 30 -5.31 -27.13 -0.73
N LYS A 31 -4.21 -26.37 -0.83
CA LYS A 31 -2.86 -26.93 -0.99
C LYS A 31 -2.28 -27.17 0.39
N TYR A 32 -1.94 -28.43 0.70
CA TYR A 32 -1.38 -28.82 1.99
C TYR A 32 0.14 -28.87 1.95
N GLY A 33 0.75 -28.41 3.06
CA GLY A 33 2.15 -28.62 3.39
C GLY A 33 2.26 -29.63 4.55
N TYR A 34 3.42 -30.27 4.67
CA TYR A 34 3.68 -31.28 5.69
C TYR A 34 4.95 -30.93 6.47
N VAL A 35 4.94 -31.20 7.78
CA VAL A 35 6.10 -31.11 8.65
C VAL A 35 6.31 -32.42 9.39
N TYR A 36 7.55 -32.77 9.66
CA TYR A 36 7.91 -34.03 10.30
C TYR A 36 8.74 -33.80 11.56
N GLY A 37 8.52 -34.61 12.58
CA GLY A 37 9.27 -34.59 13.85
C GLY A 37 9.46 -36.00 14.40
N HIS A 38 10.47 -36.18 15.24
CA HIS A 38 10.71 -37.43 15.97
C HIS A 38 9.79 -37.56 17.18
N SER A 39 9.32 -36.42 17.73
CA SER A 39 8.37 -36.37 18.84
C SER A 39 7.12 -35.56 18.47
N TYR A 40 6.03 -35.78 19.20
CA TYR A 40 4.80 -34.97 19.06
C TYR A 40 5.03 -33.49 19.34
N SER A 41 5.82 -33.17 20.36
CA SER A 41 6.16 -31.78 20.76
C SER A 41 6.92 -31.07 19.64
N GLU A 42 7.95 -31.70 19.10
CA GLU A 42 8.75 -31.18 17.99
C GLU A 42 7.89 -30.93 16.73
N CYS A 43 7.06 -31.90 16.37
CA CYS A 43 6.16 -31.78 15.23
C CYS A 43 5.15 -30.63 15.42
N ARG A 44 4.64 -30.44 16.64
CA ARG A 44 3.72 -29.35 17.00
C ARG A 44 4.38 -27.98 16.89
N GLU A 45 5.62 -27.83 17.36
CA GLU A 45 6.38 -26.57 17.25
C GLU A 45 6.67 -26.22 15.79
N LYS A 46 7.14 -27.21 15.01
CA LYS A 46 7.37 -27.06 13.57
C LYS A 46 6.08 -26.69 12.84
N LEU A 47 4.96 -27.29 13.22
CA LEU A 47 3.64 -26.99 12.63
C LEU A 47 3.23 -25.53 12.92
N LYS A 48 3.36 -25.08 14.17
CA LYS A 48 3.09 -23.68 14.54
C LYS A 48 3.97 -22.70 13.77
N SER A 49 5.27 -23.00 13.67
CA SER A 49 6.23 -22.17 12.92
C SER A 49 5.88 -22.11 11.43
N ALA A 50 5.49 -23.23 10.83
CA ALA A 50 5.05 -23.29 9.43
C ALA A 50 3.75 -22.52 9.19
N GLU A 51 2.76 -22.63 10.10
CA GLU A 51 1.51 -21.84 10.01
C GLU A 51 1.75 -20.34 10.14
N VAL A 52 2.67 -19.92 11.01
CA VAL A 52 3.08 -18.51 11.15
C VAL A 52 3.77 -18.03 9.86
N GLN A 53 4.63 -18.85 9.24
CA GLN A 53 5.28 -18.52 7.98
C GLN A 53 4.29 -18.39 6.82
N VAL A 54 3.25 -19.23 6.78
CA VAL A 54 2.19 -19.15 5.77
C VAL A 54 1.29 -17.93 5.97
N LYS A 55 1.01 -17.60 7.23
CA LYS A 55 0.24 -16.38 7.58
C LYS A 55 1.08 -15.10 7.43
N SER A 56 2.38 -15.21 7.56
CA SER A 56 3.30 -14.12 7.19
C SER A 56 3.40 -14.12 5.67
N PRO A 57 3.01 -13.05 4.99
CA PRO A 57 3.17 -12.99 3.53
C PRO A 57 4.63 -13.27 3.20
N PRO A 58 4.92 -14.07 2.16
CA PRO A 58 6.29 -14.33 1.76
C PRO A 58 6.98 -12.99 1.63
N LYS A 59 8.13 -12.81 2.30
CA LYS A 59 9.00 -11.65 2.11
C LYS A 59 9.42 -11.68 0.65
N CYS A 60 8.58 -11.11 -0.19
CA CYS A 60 8.88 -11.01 -1.60
C CYS A 60 10.12 -10.13 -1.71
N LYS A 61 11.16 -10.67 -2.29
CA LYS A 61 12.31 -9.89 -2.77
C LYS A 61 11.88 -9.13 -4.02
N CYS A 62 10.77 -8.36 -3.94
CA CYS A 62 10.46 -7.40 -4.96
C CYS A 62 11.53 -6.33 -4.91
N THR A 63 12.45 -6.38 -5.85
CA THR A 63 13.47 -5.36 -6.07
C THR A 63 12.90 -4.09 -6.68
N LEU A 64 11.57 -4.06 -6.95
CA LEU A 64 10.87 -2.91 -7.53
C LEU A 64 11.11 -1.66 -6.67
N THR A 65 11.72 -0.66 -7.26
CA THR A 65 11.94 0.65 -6.63
C THR A 65 10.68 1.52 -6.73
N VAL A 66 10.57 2.51 -5.85
CA VAL A 66 9.48 3.49 -5.89
C VAL A 66 9.47 4.23 -7.22
N LYS A 67 10.65 4.56 -7.78
CA LYS A 67 10.78 5.21 -9.10
C LYS A 67 10.15 4.37 -10.21
N GLU A 68 10.48 3.08 -10.27
CA GLU A 68 9.92 2.15 -11.26
C GLU A 68 8.41 2.00 -11.10
N LEU A 69 7.93 1.88 -9.85
CA LEU A 69 6.50 1.79 -9.55
C LEU A 69 5.72 3.00 -10.09
N PHE A 70 6.22 4.22 -9.84
CA PHE A 70 5.55 5.42 -10.34
C PHE A 70 5.66 5.58 -11.86
N SER A 71 6.74 5.10 -12.48
CA SER A 71 6.86 5.06 -13.95
C SER A 71 5.81 4.13 -14.57
N LEU A 72 5.56 2.97 -13.94
CA LEU A 72 4.49 2.05 -14.34
C LEU A 72 3.11 2.69 -14.16
N LEU A 73 2.86 3.36 -13.02
CA LEU A 73 1.60 4.07 -12.77
C LEU A 73 1.32 5.14 -13.82
N LEU A 74 2.31 5.98 -14.17
CA LEU A 74 2.13 7.02 -15.17
C LEU A 74 1.83 6.44 -16.54
N ARG A 75 2.46 5.32 -16.90
CA ARG A 75 2.21 4.64 -18.17
C ARG A 75 0.79 4.03 -18.21
N ASP A 76 0.36 3.41 -17.12
CA ASP A 76 -0.99 2.88 -16.97
C ASP A 76 -2.05 4.00 -17.12
N LYS A 77 -1.84 5.12 -16.43
CA LYS A 77 -2.76 6.26 -16.44
C LYS A 77 -2.73 7.11 -17.73
N ALA A 78 -1.71 6.96 -18.57
CA ALA A 78 -1.59 7.77 -19.80
C ALA A 78 -2.77 7.60 -20.77
N GLY A 79 -3.38 6.39 -20.81
CA GLY A 79 -4.57 6.12 -21.62
C GLY A 79 -5.90 6.46 -20.97
N GLU A 80 -5.95 6.63 -19.63
CA GLU A 80 -7.20 6.76 -18.88
C GLU A 80 -7.55 8.20 -18.52
N VAL A 81 -6.53 9.06 -18.35
CA VAL A 81 -6.73 10.42 -17.83
C VAL A 81 -6.38 11.50 -18.85
N LYS A 82 -6.97 12.69 -18.69
CA LYS A 82 -6.66 13.87 -19.52
C LYS A 82 -5.16 14.24 -19.41
N LYS A 83 -4.59 14.76 -20.48
CA LYS A 83 -3.17 15.21 -20.54
C LYS A 83 -2.79 16.17 -19.40
N SER A 84 -3.69 17.11 -19.04
CA SER A 84 -3.49 18.03 -17.91
C SER A 84 -3.40 17.32 -16.54
N THR A 85 -4.21 16.28 -16.35
CA THR A 85 -4.17 15.45 -15.11
C THR A 85 -2.88 14.64 -15.05
N LEU A 86 -2.46 14.06 -16.16
CA LEU A 86 -1.19 13.32 -16.24
C LEU A 86 0.00 14.22 -15.97
N ALA A 87 0.03 15.44 -16.52
CA ALA A 87 1.06 16.44 -16.25
C ALA A 87 1.11 16.80 -14.75
N ARG A 88 -0.05 16.98 -14.10
CA ARG A 88 -0.13 17.22 -12.66
C ARG A 88 0.41 16.03 -11.87
N TYR A 89 0.09 14.80 -12.23
CA TYR A 89 0.63 13.60 -11.58
C TYR A 89 2.15 13.54 -11.71
N SER A 90 2.67 13.71 -12.93
CA SER A 90 4.11 13.75 -13.19
C SER A 90 4.81 14.83 -12.36
N PHE A 91 4.21 16.03 -12.25
CA PHE A 91 4.75 17.11 -11.43
C PHE A 91 4.83 16.71 -9.95
N LEU A 92 3.74 16.17 -9.37
CA LEU A 92 3.70 15.75 -7.97
C LEU A 92 4.70 14.65 -7.67
N ILE A 93 4.81 13.67 -8.57
CA ILE A 93 5.73 12.54 -8.44
C ILE A 93 7.17 13.04 -8.48
N ASN A 94 7.56 13.75 -9.54
CA ASN A 94 8.93 14.19 -9.73
C ASN A 94 9.39 15.22 -8.68
N ARG A 95 8.49 16.08 -8.24
CA ARG A 95 8.83 17.18 -7.33
C ARG A 95 8.77 16.81 -5.86
N HIS A 96 7.83 15.97 -5.47
CA HIS A 96 7.59 15.72 -4.05
C HIS A 96 7.93 14.28 -3.63
N ILE A 97 7.68 13.27 -4.48
CA ILE A 97 7.83 11.86 -4.09
C ILE A 97 9.24 11.36 -4.39
N LEU A 98 9.69 11.46 -5.64
CA LEU A 98 10.98 10.90 -6.06
C LEU A 98 12.19 11.45 -5.30
N PRO A 99 12.31 12.76 -4.99
CA PRO A 99 13.49 13.25 -4.28
C PRO A 99 13.74 12.61 -2.90
N SER A 100 12.66 12.10 -2.27
CA SER A 100 12.76 11.51 -0.93
C SER A 100 12.68 9.98 -0.91
N LEU A 101 12.12 9.35 -1.96
CA LEU A 101 11.75 7.93 -1.94
C LEU A 101 12.22 7.12 -3.16
N SER A 102 12.88 7.74 -4.18
CA SER A 102 13.16 7.12 -5.50
C SER A 102 13.80 5.73 -5.42
N ASP A 103 14.86 5.60 -4.66
CA ASP A 103 15.73 4.41 -4.65
C ASP A 103 15.29 3.37 -3.60
N MET A 104 14.23 3.71 -2.85
CA MET A 104 13.70 2.81 -1.84
C MET A 104 12.93 1.66 -2.51
N PRO A 105 13.18 0.40 -2.14
CA PRO A 105 12.35 -0.71 -2.58
C PRO A 105 10.95 -0.59 -1.99
N VAL A 106 9.93 -0.87 -2.80
CA VAL A 106 8.52 -0.75 -2.41
C VAL A 106 8.18 -1.58 -1.17
N SER A 107 8.88 -2.71 -0.98
CA SER A 107 8.74 -3.57 0.21
C SER A 107 9.11 -2.88 1.54
N LYS A 108 9.87 -1.78 1.51
CA LYS A 108 10.24 -0.98 2.70
C LYS A 108 9.31 0.21 2.95
N LEU A 109 8.29 0.42 2.11
CA LEU A 109 7.28 1.46 2.29
C LEU A 109 6.25 1.04 3.36
N THR A 110 6.65 1.16 4.62
CA THR A 110 5.76 0.92 5.77
C THR A 110 4.83 2.11 6.03
N ALA A 111 3.75 1.89 6.83
CA ALA A 111 2.84 2.95 7.25
C ALA A 111 3.57 4.12 7.93
N ASP A 112 4.48 3.78 8.86
CA ASP A 112 5.26 4.77 9.62
C ASP A 112 6.17 5.60 8.72
N ARG A 113 6.82 4.95 7.74
CA ARG A 113 7.69 5.65 6.79
C ARG A 113 6.91 6.62 5.92
N LEU A 114 5.73 6.20 5.44
CA LEU A 114 4.85 7.05 4.64
C LEU A 114 4.25 8.18 5.47
N GLN A 115 3.86 7.93 6.72
CA GLN A 115 3.36 8.96 7.61
C GLN A 115 4.43 10.02 7.88
N SER A 116 5.66 9.60 8.24
CA SER A 116 6.79 10.50 8.46
C SER A 116 7.11 11.35 7.22
N PHE A 117 7.06 10.76 6.03
CA PHE A 117 7.24 11.47 4.77
C PHE A 117 6.16 12.54 4.55
N LEU A 118 4.89 12.24 4.80
CA LEU A 118 3.79 13.20 4.63
C LEU A 118 3.87 14.32 5.67
N ASP A 119 4.24 14.01 6.91
CA ASP A 119 4.43 14.99 7.99
C ASP A 119 5.60 15.94 7.69
N GLU A 120 6.68 15.43 7.11
CA GLU A 120 7.79 16.24 6.61
C GLU A 120 7.33 17.21 5.51
N LYS A 121 6.56 16.71 4.54
CA LYS A 121 6.01 17.57 3.47
C LYS A 121 5.03 18.61 3.99
N MET A 122 4.30 18.31 5.06
CA MET A 122 3.45 19.29 5.73
C MET A 122 4.24 20.41 6.41
N LYS A 123 5.47 20.13 6.85
CA LYS A 123 6.34 21.13 7.51
C LYS A 123 7.17 21.94 6.50
N ASN A 124 7.82 21.24 5.56
CA ASN A 124 8.87 21.79 4.70
C ASN A 124 8.69 21.45 3.21
N GLY A 125 7.47 21.15 2.74
CA GLY A 125 7.23 20.66 1.38
C GLY A 125 7.06 21.71 0.30
N SER A 126 6.95 22.99 0.64
CA SER A 126 6.69 24.07 -0.33
C SER A 126 7.94 24.45 -1.12
N LEU A 127 7.75 24.82 -2.40
CA LEU A 127 8.81 25.34 -3.29
C LEU A 127 9.38 26.68 -2.86
N ARG A 128 8.56 27.48 -2.19
CA ARG A 128 8.93 28.84 -1.72
C ARG A 128 9.43 28.84 -0.27
N GLY A 129 9.71 27.65 0.29
CA GLY A 129 9.95 27.46 1.72
C GLY A 129 8.63 27.36 2.51
N GLY A 130 8.65 26.52 3.56
CA GLY A 130 7.51 26.32 4.45
C GLY A 130 6.61 25.12 4.12
N ALA A 131 5.42 25.12 4.66
CA ALA A 131 4.47 24.01 4.63
C ALA A 131 3.82 23.81 3.27
N LEU A 132 3.60 22.55 2.91
CA LEU A 132 2.75 22.20 1.78
C LEU A 132 1.27 22.25 2.20
N SER A 133 0.37 22.67 1.29
CA SER A 133 -1.05 22.71 1.62
C SER A 133 -1.61 21.31 1.92
N ALA A 134 -2.57 21.23 2.87
CA ALA A 134 -3.24 19.97 3.20
C ALA A 134 -3.85 19.28 1.98
N LYS A 135 -4.34 20.05 0.99
CA LYS A 135 -4.85 19.53 -0.28
C LYS A 135 -3.74 18.84 -1.09
N SER A 136 -2.57 19.48 -1.22
CA SER A 136 -1.44 18.91 -1.98
C SER A 136 -0.89 17.65 -1.33
N VAL A 137 -0.81 17.61 0.01
CA VAL A 137 -0.40 16.41 0.76
C VAL A 137 -1.40 15.27 0.54
N ARG A 138 -2.69 15.59 0.49
CA ARG A 138 -3.76 14.63 0.21
C ARG A 138 -3.64 14.06 -1.21
N ASP A 139 -3.38 14.92 -2.19
CA ASP A 139 -3.18 14.49 -3.59
C ASP A 139 -1.96 13.56 -3.72
N ILE A 140 -0.87 13.86 -3.05
CA ILE A 140 0.32 12.99 -2.97
C ILE A 140 -0.04 11.63 -2.36
N CYS A 141 -0.79 11.62 -1.26
CA CYS A 141 -1.20 10.39 -0.60
C CYS A 141 -2.11 9.53 -1.50
N VAL A 142 -3.03 10.15 -2.25
CA VAL A 142 -3.90 9.45 -3.22
C VAL A 142 -3.05 8.79 -4.31
N LEU A 143 -2.03 9.49 -4.84
CA LEU A 143 -1.11 8.91 -5.84
C LEU A 143 -0.33 7.73 -5.28
N ILE A 144 0.21 7.85 -4.06
CA ILE A 144 0.93 6.74 -3.39
C ILE A 144 0.01 5.53 -3.21
N ARG A 145 -1.22 5.75 -2.73
CA ARG A 145 -2.20 4.67 -2.57
C ARG A 145 -2.57 4.01 -3.89
N SER A 146 -2.75 4.80 -4.95
CA SER A 146 -3.04 4.29 -6.29
C SER A 146 -1.90 3.41 -6.81
N ALA A 147 -0.65 3.86 -6.65
CA ALA A 147 0.53 3.11 -7.04
C ALA A 147 0.66 1.78 -6.28
N LEU A 148 0.44 1.81 -4.96
CA LEU A 148 0.51 0.61 -4.13
C LEU A 148 -0.62 -0.39 -4.43
N ARG A 149 -1.84 0.10 -4.73
CA ARG A 149 -2.95 -0.77 -5.16
C ARG A 149 -2.66 -1.44 -6.50
N MET A 150 -2.13 -0.70 -7.47
CA MET A 150 -1.70 -1.27 -8.74
C MET A 150 -0.64 -2.36 -8.51
N ALA A 151 0.34 -2.10 -7.65
CA ALA A 151 1.38 -3.07 -7.31
C ALA A 151 0.80 -4.31 -6.61
N SER A 152 -0.14 -4.18 -5.67
CA SER A 152 -0.76 -5.32 -5.00
C SER A 152 -1.63 -6.16 -5.95
N GLY A 153 -2.26 -5.54 -6.93
CA GLY A 153 -3.01 -6.26 -7.98
C GLY A 153 -2.12 -7.00 -8.97
N THR A 154 -0.95 -6.45 -9.29
CA THR A 154 0.00 -7.03 -10.26
C THR A 154 0.95 -8.04 -9.59
N PHE A 155 1.38 -7.77 -8.38
CA PHE A 155 2.33 -8.59 -7.62
C PHE A 155 1.62 -9.19 -6.41
N ALA A 156 1.20 -10.44 -6.49
CA ALA A 156 0.43 -11.17 -5.47
C ALA A 156 1.09 -11.22 -4.06
N SER A 157 2.32 -10.76 -3.94
CA SER A 157 3.10 -10.72 -2.69
C SER A 157 3.09 -9.35 -2.00
N MET A 158 2.44 -8.34 -2.57
CA MET A 158 2.32 -7.03 -1.94
C MET A 158 1.06 -6.93 -1.09
N GLN A 159 1.24 -6.41 0.13
CA GLN A 159 0.14 -6.14 1.05
C GLN A 159 -0.72 -4.96 0.55
N GLU A 160 -1.95 -4.91 1.02
CA GLU A 160 -2.80 -3.73 0.83
C GLU A 160 -2.09 -2.45 1.28
N PRO A 161 -2.35 -1.32 0.59
CA PRO A 161 -1.73 -0.05 0.96
C PRO A 161 -2.02 0.28 2.43
N PRO A 162 -0.99 0.67 3.20
CA PRO A 162 -1.13 0.92 4.62
C PRO A 162 -2.10 2.07 4.90
N HIS A 163 -2.77 2.00 6.05
CA HIS A 163 -3.64 3.08 6.50
C HIS A 163 -2.79 4.29 6.93
N ILE A 164 -3.02 5.43 6.30
CA ILE A 164 -2.32 6.70 6.54
C ILE A 164 -3.33 7.73 7.03
N LYS A 165 -2.99 8.45 8.09
CA LYS A 165 -3.79 9.56 8.60
C LYS A 165 -3.61 10.78 7.69
N LEU A 166 -4.71 11.29 7.14
CA LEU A 166 -4.70 12.45 6.28
C LEU A 166 -5.02 13.72 7.06
N PRO A 167 -4.35 14.86 6.74
CA PRO A 167 -4.68 16.13 7.37
C PRO A 167 -6.12 16.56 7.03
N PRO A 168 -6.83 17.21 7.95
CA PRO A 168 -8.15 17.78 7.66
C PRO A 168 -8.02 18.86 6.58
N CYS A 169 -8.86 18.76 5.56
CA CYS A 169 -8.93 19.78 4.52
C CYS A 169 -10.16 20.66 4.76
N ARG A 170 -9.94 21.89 5.19
CA ARG A 170 -11.02 22.87 5.31
C ARG A 170 -11.44 23.30 3.90
N GLN A 171 -12.68 23.06 3.55
CA GLN A 171 -13.28 23.65 2.35
C GLN A 171 -13.45 25.16 2.62
N ARG A 172 -12.88 25.99 1.74
CA ARG A 172 -13.21 27.41 1.76
C ARG A 172 -14.65 27.57 1.31
N LYS A 173 -15.46 28.26 2.10
CA LYS A 173 -16.78 28.71 1.64
C LYS A 173 -16.56 29.62 0.42
N ILE A 174 -17.19 29.27 -0.68
CA ILE A 174 -17.20 30.13 -1.86
C ILE A 174 -18.08 31.30 -1.51
N GLN A 175 -17.53 32.52 -1.49
CA GLN A 175 -18.31 33.73 -1.43
C GLN A 175 -18.78 34.01 -2.86
N VAL A 176 -20.08 33.99 -3.03
CA VAL A 176 -20.74 34.40 -4.27
C VAL A 176 -21.09 35.86 -4.14
N PHE A 177 -20.80 36.64 -5.15
CA PHE A 177 -21.22 38.05 -5.18
C PHE A 177 -22.75 38.14 -5.14
N SER A 178 -23.28 39.04 -4.33
CA SER A 178 -24.70 39.37 -4.36
C SER A 178 -25.05 40.12 -5.66
N ASP A 179 -26.32 40.11 -6.03
CA ASP A 179 -26.79 40.77 -7.26
C ASP A 179 -26.43 42.26 -7.27
N GLY A 180 -26.47 42.95 -6.11
CA GLY A 180 -26.09 44.33 -6.00
C GLY A 180 -24.57 44.57 -6.13
N GLU A 181 -23.73 43.62 -5.77
CA GLU A 181 -22.27 43.69 -6.00
C GLU A 181 -21.97 43.43 -7.47
N VAL A 182 -22.65 42.50 -8.13
CA VAL A 182 -22.53 42.24 -9.57
C VAL A 182 -22.92 43.49 -10.36
N GLN A 183 -24.04 44.14 -10.03
CA GLN A 183 -24.46 45.40 -10.67
C GLN A 183 -23.46 46.51 -10.50
N ARG A 184 -22.87 46.68 -9.29
CA ARG A 184 -21.80 47.68 -9.08
C ARG A 184 -20.55 47.39 -9.90
N ILE A 185 -20.12 46.13 -9.99
CA ILE A 185 -18.98 45.74 -10.80
C ILE A 185 -19.27 46.04 -12.29
N ALA A 186 -20.46 45.70 -12.77
CA ALA A 186 -20.87 45.95 -14.16
C ALA A 186 -20.98 47.46 -14.49
N ALA A 187 -21.33 48.31 -13.53
CA ALA A 187 -21.41 49.75 -13.73
C ALA A 187 -20.03 50.44 -13.78
N HIS A 188 -18.95 49.74 -13.34
CA HIS A 188 -17.59 50.26 -13.31
C HIS A 188 -16.64 49.56 -14.26
N ALA A 189 -17.13 48.61 -15.06
CA ALA A 189 -16.39 47.90 -16.12
C ALA A 189 -16.55 48.59 -17.49
#